data_ef6d327d856d080f91e36a15d0ad3cf2
#
_entry.id   ef6d327d856d080f91e36a15d0ad3cf2
#
_cell.length_a   1.000
_cell.length_b   1.000
_cell.length_c   1.000
_cell.angle_alpha   90.00
_cell.angle_beta   90.00
_cell.angle_gamma   90.00
#
_symmetry.space_group_name_H-M   'P 1'
#
loop_
_entity.id
_entity.type
_entity.pdbx_description
1 polymer ?
#
loop_
_entity_poly.entity_id
_entity_poly.type
_entity_poly.pdbx_seq_one_letter_code
_entity_poly.pdbx_strand_id
1 'polypeptide(L)'
;LLLLNDLDSGGYMIQIKSKLDCCGCTACASSCPKSAITMVPDEEGFLYPKIDMRRCIECGACERACPILNKKTVISEKTEGYIIRIKDNKILYESTSGGAFTALADYILEQNGIVYGAGYDNNMRVVCKRATTKQQLQEMRGSKFVQSDLGNIFQDIKKELKEGTTILFSGTPCQVAGLLSFLRKKPDNLLCVDFVCRGVPSPGLWDNYVKYMENKYSSKIVGARFKHKTYGYHTSTMKIDFANGKTYYGSGRVDPYMKAFVREISSRPSCAACAFKGIERPSDITVFDCYEYSKITGRKDDNRGYSSIFVHTEKGGKILEAIKSHIEIQEEDVNSLVTENGVMVCNSAKPHPRRAEFYLLAEHYPIDEALNKIEPITLKDKIIEKSKRFLFKTGLITVARHLNKGKKVEVVENK
;
A
#
# COMPACT_ATOMS: atom_id res chain seq x y z
N LEU A 1 -12.12 30.68 41.58
CA LEU A 1 -11.00 29.85 42.05
C LEU A 1 -11.53 28.45 42.34
N LEU A 2 -11.43 27.54 41.42
CA LEU A 2 -11.46 26.09 41.66
C LEU A 2 -10.43 25.49 40.72
N LEU A 3 -9.27 25.21 41.27
CA LEU A 3 -8.22 24.41 40.70
C LEU A 3 -8.78 22.99 40.51
N LEU A 4 -9.13 22.60 39.29
CA LEU A 4 -9.27 21.20 38.93
C LEU A 4 -7.86 20.67 38.77
N ASN A 5 -7.39 19.95 39.80
CA ASN A 5 -6.26 19.06 39.71
C ASN A 5 -6.58 17.99 38.65
N ASP A 6 -6.02 18.11 37.46
CA ASP A 6 -5.87 17.00 36.56
C ASP A 6 -4.94 15.96 37.22
N LEU A 7 -5.56 15.04 37.91
CA LEU A 7 -4.92 13.79 38.31
C LEU A 7 -4.63 13.09 36.98
N ASP A 8 -3.36 13.12 36.60
CA ASP A 8 -2.76 12.31 35.56
C ASP A 8 -2.91 10.83 36.00
N SER A 9 -4.12 10.29 35.81
CA SER A 9 -4.39 8.88 35.94
C SER A 9 -3.66 8.20 34.80
N GLY A 10 -2.44 7.75 35.04
CA GLY A 10 -1.64 6.93 34.14
C GLY A 10 -2.36 5.63 33.80
N GLY A 11 -3.41 5.74 32.99
CA GLY A 11 -4.19 4.60 32.55
C GLY A 11 -3.37 3.73 31.62
N TYR A 12 -3.20 2.47 31.97
CA TYR A 12 -2.53 1.44 31.16
C TYR A 12 -3.39 1.02 29.94
N MET A 13 -3.86 1.97 29.15
CA MET A 13 -4.64 1.71 27.93
C MET A 13 -4.29 2.69 26.81
N ILE A 14 -4.35 2.22 25.57
CA ILE A 14 -4.01 3.04 24.42
C ILE A 14 -4.96 4.23 24.28
N GLN A 15 -4.39 5.44 24.22
CA GLN A 15 -5.10 6.68 23.97
C GLN A 15 -4.57 7.32 22.68
N ILE A 16 -5.47 7.66 21.76
CA ILE A 16 -5.13 8.37 20.54
C ILE A 16 -5.42 9.86 20.77
N LYS A 17 -4.36 10.60 21.15
CA LYS A 17 -4.45 12.06 21.42
C LYS A 17 -4.61 12.87 20.12
N SER A 18 -4.04 12.38 19.03
CA SER A 18 -4.14 12.98 17.69
C SER A 18 -4.29 11.91 16.61
N LYS A 19 -5.04 12.19 15.56
CA LYS A 19 -5.13 11.32 14.37
C LYS A 19 -3.76 11.05 13.72
N LEU A 20 -2.77 11.92 13.97
CA LEU A 20 -1.38 11.73 13.52
C LEU A 20 -0.69 10.57 14.24
N ASP A 21 -1.13 10.21 15.46
CA ASP A 21 -0.48 9.22 16.32
C ASP A 21 -0.94 7.78 16.06
N CYS A 22 -1.87 7.58 15.13
CA CYS A 22 -2.41 6.26 14.83
C CYS A 22 -2.32 5.88 13.36
N CYS A 23 -1.52 4.85 13.04
CA CYS A 23 -1.42 4.32 11.68
C CYS A 23 -2.51 3.29 11.32
N GLY A 24 -3.39 2.91 12.26
CA GLY A 24 -4.48 1.95 12.03
C GLY A 24 -4.02 0.51 11.80
N CYS A 25 -2.90 0.09 12.40
CA CYS A 25 -2.30 -1.25 12.19
C CYS A 25 -3.00 -2.39 12.96
N THR A 26 -4.02 -2.11 13.76
CA THR A 26 -4.81 -3.07 14.56
C THR A 26 -4.06 -3.83 15.66
N ALA A 27 -2.77 -3.62 15.88
CA ALA A 27 -1.99 -4.36 16.88
C ALA A 27 -2.57 -4.25 18.30
N CYS A 28 -3.09 -3.08 18.67
CA CYS A 28 -3.74 -2.85 19.97
C CYS A 28 -5.01 -3.71 20.14
N ALA A 29 -5.88 -3.76 19.11
CA ALA A 29 -7.10 -4.58 19.13
C ALA A 29 -6.75 -6.07 19.18
N SER A 30 -5.80 -6.53 18.36
CA SER A 30 -5.34 -7.92 18.33
C SER A 30 -4.70 -8.37 19.64
N SER A 31 -4.09 -7.45 20.40
CA SER A 31 -3.42 -7.75 21.67
C SER A 31 -4.35 -7.77 22.88
N CYS A 32 -5.59 -7.31 22.74
CA CYS A 32 -6.51 -7.18 23.86
C CYS A 32 -7.05 -8.55 24.32
N PRO A 33 -6.69 -9.05 25.53
CA PRO A 33 -7.10 -10.38 25.99
C PRO A 33 -8.60 -10.47 26.30
N LYS A 34 -9.27 -9.31 26.47
CA LYS A 34 -10.71 -9.21 26.71
C LYS A 34 -11.50 -8.79 25.47
N SER A 35 -10.85 -8.67 24.30
CA SER A 35 -11.47 -8.15 23.07
C SER A 35 -12.25 -6.85 23.31
N ALA A 36 -11.72 -5.98 24.19
CA ALA A 36 -12.35 -4.72 24.57
C ALA A 36 -12.07 -3.61 23.54
N ILE A 37 -11.26 -3.86 22.51
CA ILE A 37 -10.90 -2.85 21.50
C ILE A 37 -11.44 -3.27 20.14
N THR A 38 -12.25 -2.40 19.55
CA THR A 38 -12.73 -2.53 18.18
C THR A 38 -12.19 -1.39 17.31
N MET A 39 -11.87 -1.71 16.04
CA MET A 39 -11.49 -0.69 15.07
C MET A 39 -12.76 -0.14 14.44
N VAL A 40 -13.02 1.16 14.63
CA VAL A 40 -14.23 1.82 14.13
C VAL A 40 -13.86 2.94 13.17
N PRO A 41 -14.68 3.20 12.11
CA PRO A 41 -14.43 4.32 11.21
C PRO A 41 -14.67 5.66 11.92
N ASP A 42 -13.82 6.63 11.61
CA ASP A 42 -14.04 8.03 11.93
C ASP A 42 -14.86 8.70 10.81
N GLU A 43 -15.06 10.04 10.90
CA GLU A 43 -15.80 10.84 9.91
C GLU A 43 -15.16 10.82 8.51
N GLU A 44 -13.87 10.56 8.39
CA GLU A 44 -13.18 10.39 7.11
C GLU A 44 -13.20 8.92 6.62
N GLY A 45 -13.76 8.00 7.42
CA GLY A 45 -13.83 6.58 7.14
C GLY A 45 -12.53 5.80 7.39
N PHE A 46 -11.57 6.37 8.14
CA PHE A 46 -10.39 5.64 8.63
C PHE A 46 -10.69 4.89 9.92
N LEU A 47 -10.14 3.68 10.05
CA LEU A 47 -10.32 2.87 11.24
C LEU A 47 -9.42 3.33 12.39
N TYR A 48 -10.03 3.62 13.56
CA TYR A 48 -9.35 3.94 14.81
C TYR A 48 -9.81 3.03 15.95
N PRO A 49 -8.97 2.74 16.96
CA PRO A 49 -9.35 1.90 18.09
C PRO A 49 -10.37 2.63 18.98
N LYS A 50 -11.47 1.94 19.31
CA LYS A 50 -12.46 2.34 20.31
C LYS A 50 -12.48 1.29 21.43
N ILE A 51 -12.37 1.74 22.68
CA ILE A 51 -12.29 0.87 23.86
C ILE A 51 -13.65 0.77 24.53
N ASP A 52 -14.14 -0.44 24.78
CA ASP A 52 -15.26 -0.70 25.68
C ASP A 52 -14.74 -0.79 27.11
N MET A 53 -14.96 0.28 27.89
CA MET A 53 -14.48 0.40 29.26
C MET A 53 -15.08 -0.65 30.21
N ARG A 54 -16.25 -1.21 29.89
CA ARG A 54 -16.88 -2.27 30.69
C ARG A 54 -16.13 -3.61 30.60
N ARG A 55 -15.36 -3.80 29.49
CA ARG A 55 -14.57 -5.01 29.23
C ARG A 55 -13.08 -4.79 29.47
N CYS A 56 -12.64 -3.55 29.54
CA CYS A 56 -11.24 -3.20 29.73
C CYS A 56 -10.81 -3.52 31.17
N ILE A 57 -9.68 -4.20 31.31
CA ILE A 57 -9.05 -4.53 32.60
C ILE A 57 -7.74 -3.75 32.82
N GLU A 58 -7.50 -2.71 32.03
CA GLU A 58 -6.36 -1.79 32.11
C GLU A 58 -4.99 -2.47 32.18
N CYS A 59 -4.83 -3.62 31.51
CA CYS A 59 -3.61 -4.44 31.56
C CYS A 59 -2.42 -3.89 30.74
N GLY A 60 -2.57 -2.81 30.01
CA GLY A 60 -1.55 -2.17 29.19
C GLY A 60 -1.08 -2.97 27.95
N ALA A 61 -1.74 -4.09 27.61
CA ALA A 61 -1.32 -4.93 26.47
C ALA A 61 -1.40 -4.18 25.15
N CYS A 62 -2.38 -3.31 24.96
CA CYS A 62 -2.59 -2.50 23.76
C CYS A 62 -1.50 -1.43 23.58
N GLU A 63 -1.04 -0.80 24.66
CA GLU A 63 0.07 0.17 24.60
C GLU A 63 1.38 -0.53 24.25
N ARG A 64 1.68 -1.65 24.93
CA ARG A 64 2.89 -2.44 24.64
C ARG A 64 2.93 -2.99 23.23
N ALA A 65 1.78 -3.22 22.61
CA ALA A 65 1.69 -3.68 21.23
C ALA A 65 1.69 -2.55 20.18
N CYS A 66 1.59 -1.29 20.61
CA CYS A 66 1.55 -0.16 19.66
C CYS A 66 2.94 0.12 19.07
N PRO A 67 3.13 -0.03 17.74
CA PRO A 67 4.43 0.21 17.12
C PRO A 67 4.81 1.68 17.04
N ILE A 68 3.87 2.61 17.27
CA ILE A 68 4.13 4.05 17.35
C ILE A 68 4.68 4.41 18.73
N LEU A 69 4.04 3.92 19.81
CA LEU A 69 4.49 4.18 21.18
C LEU A 69 5.79 3.44 21.50
N ASN A 70 5.98 2.26 20.93
CA ASN A 70 7.13 1.39 21.19
C ASN A 70 7.96 1.18 19.93
N LYS A 71 8.31 2.28 19.26
CA LYS A 71 9.14 2.21 18.06
C LYS A 71 10.48 1.58 18.41
N LYS A 72 10.72 0.38 17.86
CA LYS A 72 12.02 -0.28 17.96
C LYS A 72 12.94 0.28 16.88
N THR A 73 14.15 0.63 17.25
CA THR A 73 15.21 0.86 16.28
C THR A 73 15.49 -0.45 15.57
N VAL A 74 15.33 -0.47 14.27
CA VAL A 74 15.75 -1.60 13.44
C VAL A 74 17.21 -1.38 13.12
N ILE A 75 18.06 -2.29 13.53
CA ILE A 75 19.45 -2.32 13.11
C ILE A 75 19.50 -3.44 12.07
N SER A 76 19.57 -3.08 10.79
CA SER A 76 19.92 -4.00 9.72
C SER A 76 21.45 -4.09 9.67
N GLU A 77 22.01 -5.28 9.73
CA GLU A 77 23.47 -5.46 9.58
C GLU A 77 23.93 -4.99 8.21
N LYS A 78 23.14 -5.23 7.17
CA LYS A 78 23.36 -4.77 5.81
C LYS A 78 22.05 -4.85 5.01
N THR A 79 21.64 -3.74 4.41
CA THR A 79 20.58 -3.76 3.40
C THR A 79 21.19 -3.90 2.02
N GLU A 80 20.74 -4.86 1.23
CA GLU A 80 21.17 -5.08 -0.15
C GLU A 80 20.06 -4.66 -1.12
N GLY A 81 20.45 -4.09 -2.26
CA GLY A 81 19.56 -3.59 -3.30
C GLY A 81 19.57 -4.45 -4.55
N TYR A 82 18.38 -4.69 -5.12
CA TYR A 82 18.24 -5.45 -6.37
C TYR A 82 17.14 -4.87 -7.24
N ILE A 83 17.26 -5.07 -8.55
CA ILE A 83 16.15 -4.93 -9.50
C ILE A 83 15.77 -6.30 -9.98
N ILE A 84 14.49 -6.65 -9.90
CA ILE A 84 14.00 -7.96 -10.33
C ILE A 84 12.79 -7.87 -11.25
N ARG A 85 12.60 -8.92 -12.04
CA ARG A 85 11.41 -9.13 -12.86
C ARG A 85 11.10 -10.61 -12.99
N ILE A 86 9.85 -11.01 -12.76
CA ILE A 86 9.41 -12.40 -12.97
C ILE A 86 9.48 -12.77 -14.45
N LYS A 87 9.95 -13.99 -14.78
CA LYS A 87 10.11 -14.46 -16.16
C LYS A 87 8.78 -14.81 -16.83
N ASP A 88 7.76 -15.21 -16.04
CA ASP A 88 6.43 -15.51 -16.55
C ASP A 88 5.72 -14.22 -17.03
N ASN A 89 5.52 -14.12 -18.36
CA ASN A 89 4.93 -12.94 -18.98
C ASN A 89 3.48 -12.68 -18.59
N LYS A 90 2.69 -13.73 -18.29
CA LYS A 90 1.30 -13.58 -17.85
C LYS A 90 1.25 -12.98 -16.45
N ILE A 91 2.05 -13.53 -15.53
CA ILE A 91 2.16 -13.00 -14.16
C ILE A 91 2.73 -11.57 -14.19
N LEU A 92 3.74 -11.31 -15.02
CA LEU A 92 4.32 -9.98 -15.19
C LEU A 92 3.27 -8.97 -15.64
N TYR A 93 2.44 -9.29 -16.63
CA TYR A 93 1.40 -8.40 -17.13
C TYR A 93 0.32 -8.13 -16.08
N GLU A 94 -0.08 -9.15 -15.34
CA GLU A 94 -1.07 -9.02 -14.27
C GLU A 94 -0.55 -8.38 -12.98
N SER A 95 0.77 -8.25 -12.82
CA SER A 95 1.41 -7.61 -11.68
C SER A 95 1.49 -6.09 -11.84
N THR A 96 1.51 -5.36 -10.74
CA THR A 96 1.66 -3.89 -10.73
C THR A 96 2.99 -3.46 -11.34
N SER A 97 4.09 -4.15 -11.00
CA SER A 97 5.47 -3.82 -11.36
C SER A 97 6.17 -5.07 -11.94
N GLY A 98 7.34 -5.43 -11.47
CA GLY A 98 8.13 -6.58 -11.92
C GLY A 98 7.66 -7.95 -11.42
N GLY A 99 6.59 -8.03 -10.60
CA GLY A 99 6.05 -9.30 -10.12
C GLY A 99 6.71 -9.87 -8.87
N ALA A 100 7.52 -9.10 -8.15
CA ALA A 100 8.26 -9.53 -6.97
C ALA A 100 7.38 -10.22 -5.92
N PHE A 101 6.25 -9.61 -5.54
CA PHE A 101 5.33 -10.21 -4.57
C PHE A 101 4.89 -11.62 -4.98
N THR A 102 4.52 -11.80 -6.25
CA THR A 102 4.04 -13.11 -6.73
C THR A 102 5.17 -14.15 -6.71
N ALA A 103 6.41 -13.79 -7.12
CA ALA A 103 7.53 -14.72 -7.10
C ALA A 103 7.85 -15.21 -5.67
N LEU A 104 7.85 -14.30 -4.69
CA LEU A 104 8.05 -14.64 -3.28
C LEU A 104 6.90 -15.49 -2.72
N ALA A 105 5.67 -15.12 -3.04
CA ALA A 105 4.47 -15.80 -2.55
C ALA A 105 4.31 -17.21 -3.15
N ASP A 106 4.58 -17.39 -4.44
CA ASP A 106 4.54 -18.69 -5.11
C ASP A 106 5.53 -19.67 -4.45
N TYR A 107 6.75 -19.21 -4.12
CA TYR A 107 7.73 -20.03 -3.41
C TYR A 107 7.21 -20.50 -2.04
N ILE A 108 6.60 -19.61 -1.25
CA ILE A 108 6.03 -19.99 0.06
C ILE A 108 4.90 -21.01 -0.10
N LEU A 109 4.02 -20.83 -1.09
CA LEU A 109 2.94 -21.78 -1.37
C LEU A 109 3.47 -23.16 -1.84
N GLU A 110 4.54 -23.20 -2.60
CA GLU A 110 5.21 -24.43 -3.04
C GLU A 110 5.82 -25.21 -1.86
N GLN A 111 6.16 -24.52 -0.78
CA GLN A 111 6.59 -25.12 0.49
C GLN A 111 5.42 -25.46 1.42
N ASN A 112 4.17 -25.54 0.92
CA ASN A 112 2.94 -25.72 1.70
C ASN A 112 2.73 -24.65 2.78
N GLY A 113 3.31 -23.46 2.58
CA GLY A 113 3.11 -22.31 3.46
C GLY A 113 1.82 -21.56 3.16
N ILE A 114 1.63 -20.47 3.90
CA ILE A 114 0.45 -19.60 3.82
C ILE A 114 0.91 -18.19 3.47
N VAL A 115 0.14 -17.51 2.61
CA VAL A 115 0.38 -16.11 2.24
C VAL A 115 -0.77 -15.24 2.73
N TYR A 116 -0.42 -14.15 3.41
CA TYR A 116 -1.34 -13.08 3.80
C TYR A 116 -1.03 -11.82 3.01
N GLY A 117 -2.05 -11.22 2.42
CA GLY A 117 -1.92 -9.99 1.62
C GLY A 117 -3.25 -9.31 1.34
N ALA A 118 -3.20 -8.07 0.84
CA ALA A 118 -4.40 -7.31 0.56
C ALA A 118 -5.18 -7.86 -0.65
N GLY A 119 -6.48 -8.08 -0.49
CA GLY A 119 -7.42 -8.49 -1.53
C GLY A 119 -8.76 -7.78 -1.37
N TYR A 120 -9.73 -8.11 -2.22
CA TYR A 120 -11.10 -7.63 -2.08
C TYR A 120 -11.98 -8.71 -1.45
N ASP A 121 -12.92 -8.28 -0.59
CA ASP A 121 -14.05 -9.11 -0.17
C ASP A 121 -15.18 -9.08 -1.22
N ASN A 122 -16.30 -9.77 -0.94
CA ASN A 122 -17.47 -9.83 -1.83
C ASN A 122 -18.16 -8.47 -2.02
N ASN A 123 -17.88 -7.48 -1.18
CA ASN A 123 -18.40 -6.12 -1.25
C ASN A 123 -17.38 -5.12 -1.81
N MET A 124 -16.31 -5.62 -2.44
CA MET A 124 -15.18 -4.81 -2.94
C MET A 124 -14.42 -4.02 -1.88
N ARG A 125 -14.56 -4.33 -0.58
CA ARG A 125 -13.74 -3.74 0.47
C ARG A 125 -12.34 -4.35 0.44
N VAL A 126 -11.34 -3.53 0.71
CA VAL A 126 -9.96 -4.01 0.78
C VAL A 126 -9.69 -4.58 2.17
N VAL A 127 -9.44 -5.87 2.22
CA VAL A 127 -9.19 -6.64 3.43
C VAL A 127 -7.87 -7.42 3.30
N CYS A 128 -7.27 -7.82 4.42
CA CYS A 128 -6.20 -8.80 4.38
C CYS A 128 -6.80 -10.19 4.19
N LYS A 129 -6.36 -10.89 3.16
CA LYS A 129 -6.82 -12.25 2.80
C LYS A 129 -5.72 -13.27 3.11
N ARG A 130 -6.14 -14.52 3.25
CA ARG A 130 -5.32 -15.72 3.44
C ARG A 130 -5.33 -16.53 2.15
N ALA A 131 -4.17 -16.96 1.66
CA ALA A 131 -4.05 -17.86 0.52
C ALA A 131 -3.18 -19.07 0.85
N THR A 132 -3.65 -20.25 0.43
CA THR A 132 -2.92 -21.53 0.46
C THR A 132 -2.75 -22.12 -0.94
N THR A 133 -3.29 -21.43 -1.95
CA THR A 133 -3.22 -21.87 -3.36
C THR A 133 -2.85 -20.70 -4.27
N LYS A 134 -2.22 -21.00 -5.40
CA LYS A 134 -1.90 -20.01 -6.45
C LYS A 134 -3.17 -19.31 -7.00
N GLN A 135 -4.32 -19.99 -7.01
CA GLN A 135 -5.57 -19.39 -7.43
C GLN A 135 -6.03 -18.29 -6.46
N GLN A 136 -5.99 -18.56 -5.14
CA GLN A 136 -6.31 -17.55 -4.13
C GLN A 136 -5.30 -16.39 -4.15
N LEU A 137 -4.02 -16.65 -4.44
CA LEU A 137 -2.99 -15.63 -4.57
C LEU A 137 -3.30 -14.63 -5.70
N GLN A 138 -3.97 -15.04 -6.78
CA GLN A 138 -4.34 -14.12 -7.88
C GLN A 138 -5.22 -12.96 -7.40
N GLU A 139 -6.07 -13.17 -6.38
CA GLU A 139 -6.92 -12.12 -5.81
C GLU A 139 -6.12 -11.06 -5.04
N MET A 140 -4.94 -11.43 -4.54
CA MET A 140 -4.03 -10.51 -3.84
C MET A 140 -3.11 -9.74 -4.80
N ARG A 141 -2.93 -10.22 -6.04
CA ARG A 141 -2.03 -9.61 -7.02
C ARG A 141 -2.44 -8.19 -7.38
N GLY A 142 -1.47 -7.30 -7.45
CA GLY A 142 -1.67 -5.89 -7.77
C GLY A 142 -1.92 -5.00 -6.53
N SER A 143 -1.45 -3.77 -6.60
CA SER A 143 -1.62 -2.78 -5.53
C SER A 143 -3.09 -2.41 -5.34
N LYS A 144 -3.49 -2.22 -4.08
CA LYS A 144 -4.75 -1.62 -3.68
C LYS A 144 -4.42 -0.34 -2.91
N PHE A 145 -4.72 0.82 -3.49
CA PHE A 145 -4.46 2.10 -2.84
C PHE A 145 -5.59 2.47 -1.88
N VAL A 146 -5.82 1.60 -0.93
CA VAL A 146 -6.80 1.72 0.17
C VAL A 146 -6.18 1.11 1.41
N GLN A 147 -6.45 1.66 2.59
CA GLN A 147 -6.07 0.99 3.83
C GLN A 147 -6.83 -0.32 3.95
N SER A 148 -6.10 -1.45 3.97
CA SER A 148 -6.73 -2.76 4.15
C SER A 148 -7.16 -2.96 5.60
N ASP A 149 -8.37 -3.51 5.78
CA ASP A 149 -8.81 -4.00 7.08
C ASP A 149 -8.10 -5.32 7.40
N LEU A 150 -7.48 -5.39 8.55
CA LEU A 150 -6.75 -6.58 9.00
C LEU A 150 -7.64 -7.52 9.84
N GLY A 151 -8.78 -7.06 10.36
CA GLY A 151 -9.63 -7.88 11.21
C GLY A 151 -8.83 -8.62 12.29
N ASN A 152 -8.95 -9.96 12.32
CA ASN A 152 -8.27 -10.84 13.28
C ASN A 152 -6.98 -11.49 12.73
N ILE A 153 -6.50 -11.07 11.58
CA ILE A 153 -5.37 -11.71 10.85
C ILE A 153 -4.12 -11.87 11.72
N PHE A 154 -3.81 -10.94 12.61
CA PHE A 154 -2.64 -11.09 13.48
C PHE A 154 -2.77 -12.25 14.47
N GLN A 155 -3.98 -12.53 14.93
CA GLN A 155 -4.27 -13.68 15.81
C GLN A 155 -4.18 -14.98 15.01
N ASP A 156 -4.72 -15.03 13.81
CA ASP A 156 -4.65 -16.20 12.90
C ASP A 156 -3.18 -16.52 12.57
N ILE A 157 -2.39 -15.52 12.15
CA ILE A 157 -0.96 -15.67 11.90
C ILE A 157 -0.24 -16.22 13.14
N LYS A 158 -0.52 -15.68 14.35
CA LYS A 158 0.12 -16.14 15.58
C LYS A 158 -0.20 -17.61 15.88
N LYS A 159 -1.42 -18.04 15.60
CA LYS A 159 -1.86 -19.44 15.78
C LYS A 159 -1.10 -20.35 14.81
N GLU A 160 -1.13 -20.05 13.52
CA GLU A 160 -0.52 -20.88 12.47
C GLU A 160 1.02 -20.94 12.59
N LEU A 161 1.67 -19.83 13.01
CA LEU A 161 3.11 -19.84 13.31
C LEU A 161 3.46 -20.81 14.45
N LYS A 162 2.61 -20.92 15.50
CA LYS A 162 2.79 -21.86 16.59
C LYS A 162 2.60 -23.32 16.15
N GLU A 163 1.78 -23.55 15.15
CA GLU A 163 1.55 -24.85 14.51
C GLU A 163 2.71 -25.25 13.57
N GLY A 164 3.73 -24.39 13.44
CA GLY A 164 4.92 -24.65 12.62
C GLY A 164 4.78 -24.25 11.15
N THR A 165 3.66 -23.65 10.75
CA THR A 165 3.42 -23.25 9.38
C THR A 165 4.32 -22.09 8.96
N THR A 166 4.93 -22.17 7.77
CA THR A 166 5.67 -21.05 7.17
C THR A 166 4.70 -20.02 6.60
N ILE A 167 4.86 -18.75 6.97
CA ILE A 167 3.96 -17.68 6.59
C ILE A 167 4.71 -16.56 5.88
N LEU A 168 4.16 -16.08 4.77
CA LEU A 168 4.48 -14.78 4.20
C LEU A 168 3.38 -13.79 4.57
N PHE A 169 3.72 -12.71 5.27
CA PHE A 169 2.84 -11.57 5.48
C PHE A 169 3.30 -10.39 4.64
N SER A 170 2.43 -9.92 3.72
CA SER A 170 2.67 -8.72 2.91
C SER A 170 1.73 -7.60 3.34
N GLY A 171 2.31 -6.47 3.76
CA GLY A 171 1.56 -5.31 4.22
C GLY A 171 2.33 -4.00 4.05
N THR A 172 1.69 -2.89 4.46
CA THR A 172 2.41 -1.62 4.59
C THR A 172 3.45 -1.71 5.71
N PRO A 173 4.50 -0.87 5.70
CA PRO A 173 5.53 -0.90 6.76
C PRO A 173 4.95 -0.80 8.18
N CYS A 174 3.91 0.03 8.35
CA CYS A 174 3.22 0.15 9.65
C CYS A 174 2.43 -1.10 10.03
N GLN A 175 1.87 -1.86 9.07
CA GLN A 175 1.20 -3.13 9.33
C GLN A 175 2.21 -4.22 9.70
N VAL A 176 3.35 -4.28 9.00
CA VAL A 176 4.45 -5.19 9.36
C VAL A 176 4.97 -4.88 10.76
N ALA A 177 5.23 -3.60 11.07
CA ALA A 177 5.66 -3.19 12.41
C ALA A 177 4.61 -3.54 13.48
N GLY A 178 3.32 -3.37 13.17
CA GLY A 178 2.21 -3.77 14.04
C GLY A 178 2.16 -5.27 14.32
N LEU A 179 2.32 -6.10 13.29
CA LEU A 179 2.39 -7.56 13.44
C LEU A 179 3.56 -7.98 14.33
N LEU A 180 4.76 -7.46 14.06
CA LEU A 180 5.95 -7.80 14.83
C LEU A 180 5.86 -7.31 16.30
N SER A 181 5.27 -6.14 16.52
CA SER A 181 5.00 -5.62 17.85
C SER A 181 3.98 -6.48 18.61
N PHE A 182 2.93 -6.96 17.95
CA PHE A 182 1.95 -7.90 18.50
C PHE A 182 2.58 -9.26 18.84
N LEU A 183 3.42 -9.80 17.95
CA LEU A 183 4.13 -11.08 18.18
C LEU A 183 5.24 -10.96 19.23
N ARG A 184 5.75 -9.73 19.49
CA ARG A 184 6.88 -9.41 20.38
C ARG A 184 8.24 -9.98 19.96
N LYS A 185 8.27 -10.86 18.98
CA LYS A 185 9.46 -11.47 18.37
C LYS A 185 9.18 -11.68 16.88
N LYS A 186 10.22 -11.87 16.11
CA LYS A 186 10.14 -12.28 14.69
C LYS A 186 10.44 -13.77 14.60
N PRO A 187 9.42 -14.63 14.39
CA PRO A 187 9.63 -16.07 14.27
C PRO A 187 10.39 -16.43 12.98
N ASP A 188 11.15 -17.54 13.01
CA ASP A 188 11.93 -17.99 11.85
C ASP A 188 11.03 -18.40 10.67
N ASN A 189 9.87 -18.97 10.95
CA ASN A 189 8.87 -19.37 9.97
C ASN A 189 7.95 -18.21 9.50
N LEU A 190 8.29 -16.93 9.79
CA LEU A 190 7.58 -15.75 9.30
C LEU A 190 8.47 -14.93 8.36
N LEU A 191 8.08 -14.81 7.09
CA LEU A 191 8.63 -13.86 6.13
C LEU A 191 7.76 -12.60 6.08
N CYS A 192 8.32 -11.45 6.40
CA CYS A 192 7.66 -10.16 6.30
C CYS A 192 8.09 -9.44 5.02
N VAL A 193 7.14 -9.11 4.16
CA VAL A 193 7.37 -8.33 2.93
C VAL A 193 6.58 -7.03 3.01
N ASP A 194 7.27 -5.90 3.09
CA ASP A 194 6.62 -4.62 2.96
C ASP A 194 6.84 -3.98 1.58
N PHE A 195 6.24 -2.84 1.36
CA PHE A 195 6.43 -2.07 0.13
C PHE A 195 6.60 -0.58 0.43
N VAL A 196 7.25 0.14 -0.47
CA VAL A 196 7.37 1.59 -0.35
C VAL A 196 5.99 2.21 -0.48
N CYS A 197 5.50 2.72 0.66
CA CYS A 197 4.14 3.23 0.80
C CYS A 197 4.13 4.75 0.68
N ARG A 198 3.28 5.28 -0.19
CA ARG A 198 3.08 6.73 -0.36
C ARG A 198 2.11 7.31 0.69
N GLY A 199 1.24 6.48 1.23
CA GLY A 199 0.11 6.79 2.10
C GLY A 199 -1.09 5.95 1.69
N VAL A 200 -2.12 5.92 2.51
CA VAL A 200 -3.32 5.12 2.24
C VAL A 200 -4.57 5.98 2.36
N PRO A 201 -5.47 5.97 1.35
CA PRO A 201 -6.83 6.50 1.46
C PRO A 201 -7.69 5.67 2.41
N SER A 202 -8.78 6.26 2.89
CA SER A 202 -9.69 5.57 3.81
C SER A 202 -10.54 4.50 3.11
N PRO A 203 -10.93 3.43 3.84
CA PRO A 203 -11.94 2.49 3.38
C PRO A 203 -13.27 3.17 3.03
N GLY A 204 -13.71 4.17 3.82
CA GLY A 204 -14.95 4.91 3.56
C GLY A 204 -14.93 5.69 2.25
N LEU A 205 -13.79 6.30 1.89
CA LEU A 205 -13.65 6.97 0.59
C LEU A 205 -13.68 5.96 -0.57
N TRP A 206 -13.11 4.76 -0.38
CA TRP A 206 -13.21 3.69 -1.36
C TRP A 206 -14.65 3.20 -1.53
N ASP A 207 -15.40 3.02 -0.45
CA ASP A 207 -16.81 2.65 -0.49
C ASP A 207 -17.65 3.72 -1.24
N ASN A 208 -17.37 5.03 -1.04
CA ASN A 208 -17.99 6.12 -1.79
C ASN A 208 -17.68 6.00 -3.29
N TYR A 209 -16.40 5.76 -3.64
CA TYR A 209 -16.01 5.59 -5.04
C TYR A 209 -16.65 4.36 -5.70
N VAL A 210 -16.73 3.22 -5.00
CA VAL A 210 -17.41 2.03 -5.49
C VAL A 210 -18.87 2.34 -5.82
N LYS A 211 -19.60 2.98 -4.89
CA LYS A 211 -20.99 3.39 -5.10
C LYS A 211 -21.14 4.35 -6.29
N TYR A 212 -20.26 5.35 -6.40
CA TYR A 212 -20.25 6.28 -7.52
C TYR A 212 -20.09 5.55 -8.86
N MET A 213 -19.14 4.61 -8.96
CA MET A 213 -18.88 3.87 -10.19
C MET A 213 -20.00 2.87 -10.52
N GLU A 214 -20.56 2.17 -9.54
CA GLU A 214 -21.70 1.26 -9.73
C GLU A 214 -22.92 2.02 -10.22
N ASN A 215 -23.23 3.17 -9.65
CA ASN A 215 -24.33 4.04 -10.10
C ASN A 215 -24.11 4.53 -11.54
N LYS A 216 -22.89 5.02 -11.83
CA LYS A 216 -22.54 5.55 -13.16
C LYS A 216 -22.64 4.51 -14.28
N TYR A 217 -22.34 3.25 -13.98
CA TYR A 217 -22.37 2.16 -14.96
C TYR A 217 -23.62 1.28 -14.84
N SER A 218 -24.48 1.57 -13.85
CA SER A 218 -25.69 0.80 -13.50
C SER A 218 -25.39 -0.69 -13.36
N SER A 219 -24.29 -1.04 -12.69
CA SER A 219 -23.81 -2.41 -12.55
C SER A 219 -22.81 -2.55 -11.39
N LYS A 220 -22.83 -3.74 -10.75
CA LYS A 220 -21.86 -4.08 -9.72
C LYS A 220 -20.44 -4.19 -10.25
N ILE A 221 -19.46 -3.74 -9.45
CA ILE A 221 -18.04 -3.96 -9.73
C ILE A 221 -17.69 -5.41 -9.37
N VAL A 222 -17.03 -6.11 -10.30
CA VAL A 222 -16.55 -7.49 -10.11
C VAL A 222 -15.02 -7.58 -10.10
N GLY A 223 -14.31 -6.48 -10.39
CA GLY A 223 -12.87 -6.41 -10.32
C GLY A 223 -12.34 -4.99 -10.42
N ALA A 224 -11.27 -4.69 -9.69
CA ALA A 224 -10.60 -3.39 -9.75
C ALA A 224 -9.07 -3.57 -9.68
N ARG A 225 -8.35 -2.83 -10.52
CA ARG A 225 -6.88 -2.80 -10.56
C ARG A 225 -6.37 -1.37 -10.71
N PHE A 226 -5.65 -0.87 -9.72
CA PHE A 226 -5.20 0.54 -9.64
C PHE A 226 -4.07 0.90 -10.60
N LYS A 227 -3.20 -0.04 -10.93
CA LYS A 227 -2.04 0.16 -11.81
C LYS A 227 -2.00 -0.92 -12.89
N HIS A 228 -3.11 -1.06 -13.64
CA HIS A 228 -3.17 -2.00 -14.74
C HIS A 228 -2.31 -1.51 -15.92
N LYS A 229 -1.58 -2.42 -16.55
CA LYS A 229 -0.64 -2.12 -17.65
C LYS A 229 -1.31 -1.98 -19.02
N THR A 230 -2.57 -1.55 -19.09
CA THR A 230 -3.34 -1.37 -20.34
C THR A 230 -2.58 -0.53 -21.37
N TYR A 231 -1.87 0.50 -20.90
CA TYR A 231 -1.07 1.41 -21.74
C TYR A 231 0.41 1.39 -21.34
N GLY A 232 0.88 0.24 -20.88
CA GLY A 232 2.24 0.05 -20.37
C GLY A 232 2.40 0.42 -18.89
N TYR A 233 3.52 -0.03 -18.31
CA TYR A 233 3.83 0.10 -16.90
C TYR A 233 3.82 1.55 -16.39
N HIS A 234 4.41 2.45 -17.17
CA HIS A 234 4.55 3.86 -16.77
C HIS A 234 3.25 4.67 -16.81
N THR A 235 2.15 4.10 -17.29
CA THR A 235 0.89 4.83 -17.50
C THR A 235 -0.13 4.51 -16.41
N SER A 236 0.24 4.07 -15.23
CA SER A 236 -0.66 3.75 -14.10
C SER A 236 -2.15 3.97 -14.39
N THR A 237 -2.87 2.91 -14.81
CA THR A 237 -4.27 3.00 -15.23
C THR A 237 -5.16 2.27 -14.25
N MET A 238 -6.19 2.94 -13.70
CA MET A 238 -7.29 2.28 -13.02
C MET A 238 -8.08 1.49 -14.05
N LYS A 239 -8.28 0.19 -13.80
CA LYS A 239 -9.17 -0.68 -14.56
C LYS A 239 -10.26 -1.17 -13.62
N ILE A 240 -11.52 -1.04 -14.03
CA ILE A 240 -12.67 -1.57 -13.28
C ILE A 240 -13.51 -2.41 -14.23
N ASP A 241 -13.78 -3.64 -13.83
CA ASP A 241 -14.63 -4.58 -14.56
C ASP A 241 -16.01 -4.66 -13.85
N PHE A 242 -17.08 -4.57 -14.64
CA PHE A 242 -18.46 -4.60 -14.16
C PHE A 242 -19.18 -5.90 -14.54
N ALA A 243 -20.15 -6.31 -13.74
CA ALA A 243 -20.95 -7.53 -13.96
C ALA A 243 -21.71 -7.52 -15.29
N ASN A 244 -22.03 -6.35 -15.84
CA ASN A 244 -22.67 -6.21 -17.16
C ASN A 244 -21.68 -6.32 -18.34
N GLY A 245 -20.43 -6.73 -18.10
CA GLY A 245 -19.38 -6.90 -19.11
C GLY A 245 -18.67 -5.61 -19.55
N LYS A 246 -19.10 -4.44 -19.07
CA LYS A 246 -18.38 -3.18 -19.33
C LYS A 246 -17.10 -3.09 -18.54
N THR A 247 -16.09 -2.40 -19.10
CA THR A 247 -14.84 -2.11 -18.41
C THR A 247 -14.53 -0.62 -18.50
N TYR A 248 -14.16 -0.04 -17.37
CA TYR A 248 -13.68 1.34 -17.27
C TYR A 248 -12.16 1.39 -17.22
N TYR A 249 -11.58 2.39 -17.88
CA TYR A 249 -10.16 2.73 -17.81
C TYR A 249 -10.00 4.23 -17.55
N GLY A 250 -9.20 4.60 -16.54
CA GLY A 250 -8.88 5.99 -16.22
C GLY A 250 -7.54 6.10 -15.50
N SER A 251 -6.75 7.12 -15.83
CA SER A 251 -5.50 7.40 -15.10
C SER A 251 -5.75 8.40 -13.98
N GLY A 252 -4.72 8.64 -13.15
CA GLY A 252 -4.73 9.69 -12.13
C GLY A 252 -4.94 11.13 -12.65
N ARG A 253 -5.14 11.32 -13.95
CA ARG A 253 -5.57 12.62 -14.52
C ARG A 253 -7.08 12.78 -14.53
N VAL A 254 -7.82 11.70 -14.77
CA VAL A 254 -9.27 11.74 -15.04
C VAL A 254 -10.09 10.85 -14.12
N ASP A 255 -9.48 9.87 -13.46
CA ASP A 255 -10.14 9.07 -12.44
C ASP A 255 -10.15 9.83 -11.12
N PRO A 256 -11.30 10.09 -10.49
CA PRO A 256 -11.37 10.93 -9.31
C PRO A 256 -10.66 10.31 -8.10
N TYR A 257 -10.74 8.99 -7.90
CA TYR A 257 -10.06 8.33 -6.80
C TYR A 257 -8.54 8.34 -6.97
N MET A 258 -8.07 7.95 -8.15
CA MET A 258 -6.64 7.96 -8.47
C MET A 258 -6.06 9.37 -8.44
N LYS A 259 -6.82 10.38 -8.87
CA LYS A 259 -6.38 11.78 -8.81
C LYS A 259 -6.26 12.26 -7.37
N ALA A 260 -7.24 11.97 -6.52
CA ALA A 260 -7.19 12.31 -5.09
C ALA A 260 -5.98 11.63 -4.39
N PHE A 261 -5.68 10.38 -4.74
CA PHE A 261 -4.51 9.67 -4.22
C PHE A 261 -3.19 10.28 -4.68
N VAL A 262 -3.01 10.49 -5.99
CA VAL A 262 -1.75 11.01 -6.57
C VAL A 262 -1.46 12.46 -6.13
N ARG A 263 -2.52 13.24 -5.86
CA ARG A 263 -2.42 14.62 -5.38
C ARG A 263 -2.32 14.76 -3.86
N GLU A 264 -2.15 13.64 -3.13
CA GLU A 264 -2.06 13.60 -1.67
C GLU A 264 -3.26 14.20 -0.93
N ILE A 265 -4.44 14.15 -1.59
CA ILE A 265 -5.69 14.71 -1.04
C ILE A 265 -6.33 13.71 -0.07
N SER A 266 -6.13 12.38 -0.30
CA SER A 266 -6.92 11.34 0.36
C SER A 266 -6.16 10.50 1.40
N SER A 267 -4.88 10.81 1.66
CA SER A 267 -4.07 9.99 2.56
C SER A 267 -4.46 10.16 4.04
N ARG A 268 -4.29 9.07 4.83
CA ARG A 268 -4.48 9.08 6.29
C ARG A 268 -3.61 10.16 6.94
N PRO A 269 -4.10 10.88 7.97
CA PRO A 269 -3.34 11.94 8.64
C PRO A 269 -1.93 11.52 9.08
N SER A 270 -1.78 10.34 9.68
CA SER A 270 -0.47 9.82 10.15
C SER A 270 0.53 9.52 9.02
N CYS A 271 0.09 9.43 7.76
CA CYS A 271 0.98 9.24 6.63
C CYS A 271 1.85 10.48 6.32
N ALA A 272 1.41 11.68 6.75
CA ALA A 272 2.14 12.93 6.56
C ALA A 272 3.47 12.98 7.33
N ALA A 273 3.52 12.30 8.49
CA ALA A 273 4.71 12.18 9.34
C ALA A 273 4.95 10.69 9.68
N CYS A 274 5.06 9.87 8.63
CA CYS A 274 5.12 8.41 8.77
C CYS A 274 6.38 7.97 9.54
N ALA A 275 6.17 7.30 10.67
CA ALA A 275 7.25 6.79 11.53
C ALA A 275 8.03 5.62 10.92
N PHE A 276 7.58 5.06 9.79
CA PHE A 276 8.12 3.86 9.15
C PHE A 276 8.83 4.16 7.82
N LYS A 277 9.31 5.38 7.65
CA LYS A 277 10.17 5.78 6.53
C LYS A 277 11.63 5.46 6.85
N GLY A 278 12.41 5.24 5.83
CA GLY A 278 13.82 4.92 5.91
C GLY A 278 14.18 3.69 5.09
N ILE A 279 15.49 3.47 4.92
CA ILE A 279 16.05 2.28 4.25
C ILE A 279 15.94 1.08 5.18
N GLU A 280 16.28 1.28 6.46
CA GLU A 280 16.20 0.23 7.48
C GLU A 280 14.74 -0.02 7.87
N ARG A 281 14.30 -1.27 7.73
CA ARG A 281 12.91 -1.67 7.97
C ARG A 281 12.83 -2.98 8.74
N PRO A 282 11.73 -3.19 9.49
CA PRO A 282 11.55 -4.43 10.25
C PRO A 282 11.21 -5.65 9.38
N SER A 283 10.85 -5.43 8.10
CA SER A 283 10.57 -6.48 7.12
C SER A 283 11.83 -7.29 6.75
N ASP A 284 11.66 -8.42 6.10
CA ASP A 284 12.77 -9.17 5.51
C ASP A 284 13.12 -8.63 4.12
N ILE A 285 12.06 -8.23 3.39
CA ILE A 285 12.18 -7.70 2.02
C ILE A 285 11.24 -6.50 1.89
N THR A 286 11.74 -5.41 1.28
CA THR A 286 10.91 -4.28 0.82
C THR A 286 10.82 -4.30 -0.69
N VAL A 287 9.60 -4.10 -1.23
CA VAL A 287 9.35 -4.09 -2.68
C VAL A 287 8.84 -2.72 -3.12
N PHE A 288 9.31 -2.21 -4.26
CA PHE A 288 8.81 -0.97 -4.85
C PHE A 288 8.98 -0.92 -6.37
N ASP A 289 8.36 0.08 -6.98
CA ASP A 289 8.42 0.28 -8.43
C ASP A 289 9.82 0.70 -8.88
N CYS A 290 10.29 0.22 -10.03
CA CYS A 290 11.50 0.67 -10.69
C CYS A 290 11.15 1.52 -11.92
N TYR A 291 10.76 2.78 -11.71
CA TYR A 291 10.37 3.67 -12.81
C TYR A 291 11.55 4.18 -13.64
N GLU A 292 12.71 4.33 -13.03
CA GLU A 292 13.91 4.88 -13.67
C GLU A 292 14.91 3.77 -14.05
N TYR A 293 14.39 2.58 -14.41
CA TYR A 293 15.20 1.42 -14.80
C TYR A 293 16.32 1.77 -15.78
N SER A 294 16.01 2.51 -16.86
CA SER A 294 17.01 2.87 -17.86
C SER A 294 18.10 3.79 -17.31
N LYS A 295 17.77 4.67 -16.36
CA LYS A 295 18.71 5.60 -15.75
C LYS A 295 19.67 4.88 -14.80
N ILE A 296 19.14 3.95 -14.01
CA ILE A 296 19.92 3.17 -13.03
C ILE A 296 20.83 2.17 -13.74
N THR A 297 20.31 1.41 -14.71
CA THR A 297 21.01 0.27 -15.28
C THR A 297 21.73 0.56 -16.60
N GLY A 298 21.48 1.71 -17.22
CA GLY A 298 21.91 2.03 -18.59
C GLY A 298 21.19 1.22 -19.69
N ARG A 299 20.27 0.32 -19.33
CA ARG A 299 19.57 -0.57 -20.29
C ARG A 299 18.23 0.04 -20.72
N LYS A 300 17.77 -0.34 -21.91
CA LYS A 300 16.47 0.08 -22.44
C LYS A 300 15.32 -0.52 -21.61
N ASP A 301 14.43 0.34 -21.13
CA ASP A 301 13.17 -0.06 -20.50
C ASP A 301 12.12 -0.42 -21.55
N ASP A 302 11.58 -1.64 -21.48
CA ASP A 302 10.56 -2.15 -22.40
C ASP A 302 9.12 -1.81 -21.98
N ASN A 303 8.94 -0.98 -20.94
CA ASN A 303 7.64 -0.56 -20.41
C ASN A 303 6.74 -1.68 -19.91
N ARG A 304 7.31 -2.86 -19.57
CA ARG A 304 6.58 -3.98 -18.94
C ARG A 304 6.69 -3.98 -17.41
N GLY A 305 7.67 -3.25 -16.86
CA GLY A 305 7.89 -3.01 -15.44
C GLY A 305 8.94 -3.93 -14.80
N TYR A 306 9.72 -3.32 -13.93
CA TYR A 306 10.66 -3.94 -13.01
C TYR A 306 10.29 -3.55 -11.58
N SER A 307 10.65 -4.38 -10.62
CA SER A 307 10.57 -4.07 -9.19
C SER A 307 11.96 -3.80 -8.65
N SER A 308 12.14 -2.71 -7.92
CA SER A 308 13.25 -2.55 -7.01
C SER A 308 12.93 -3.29 -5.71
N ILE A 309 13.92 -3.93 -5.11
CA ILE A 309 13.77 -4.57 -3.80
C ILE A 309 14.95 -4.25 -2.90
N PHE A 310 14.67 -4.18 -1.59
CA PHE A 310 15.68 -4.24 -0.56
C PHE A 310 15.57 -5.55 0.20
N VAL A 311 16.70 -6.17 0.47
CA VAL A 311 16.82 -7.35 1.33
C VAL A 311 17.47 -6.90 2.63
N HIS A 312 16.77 -7.10 3.75
CA HIS A 312 17.16 -6.60 5.06
C HIS A 312 17.69 -7.69 5.99
N THR A 313 17.45 -8.97 5.66
CA THR A 313 17.81 -10.09 6.52
C THR A 313 18.39 -11.24 5.71
N GLU A 314 19.21 -12.09 6.36
CA GLU A 314 19.71 -13.33 5.77
C GLU A 314 18.58 -14.23 5.28
N LYS A 315 17.45 -14.30 5.99
CA LYS A 315 16.25 -15.03 5.55
C LYS A 315 15.73 -14.51 4.22
N GLY A 316 15.61 -13.19 4.07
CA GLY A 316 15.22 -12.56 2.81
C GLY A 316 16.15 -12.92 1.66
N GLY A 317 17.47 -12.92 1.92
CA GLY A 317 18.49 -13.31 0.95
C GLY A 317 18.39 -14.76 0.51
N LYS A 318 18.19 -15.70 1.46
CA LYS A 318 17.98 -17.11 1.16
C LYS A 318 16.76 -17.36 0.27
N ILE A 319 15.67 -16.65 0.52
CA ILE A 319 14.46 -16.78 -0.29
C ILE A 319 14.65 -16.16 -1.67
N LEU A 320 15.34 -15.02 -1.77
CA LEU A 320 15.67 -14.40 -3.05
C LEU A 320 16.53 -15.34 -3.92
N GLU A 321 17.52 -16.00 -3.34
CA GLU A 321 18.33 -17.00 -4.05
C GLU A 321 17.49 -18.21 -4.48
N ALA A 322 16.57 -18.69 -3.63
CA ALA A 322 15.70 -19.82 -3.96
C ALA A 322 14.78 -19.56 -5.16
N ILE A 323 14.33 -18.29 -5.35
CA ILE A 323 13.47 -17.93 -6.50
C ILE A 323 14.22 -17.47 -7.75
N LYS A 324 15.56 -17.47 -7.73
CA LYS A 324 16.42 -16.91 -8.79
C LYS A 324 16.18 -17.52 -10.18
N SER A 325 15.81 -18.80 -10.24
CA SER A 325 15.44 -19.47 -11.49
C SER A 325 14.17 -18.88 -12.15
N HIS A 326 13.27 -18.31 -11.37
CA HIS A 326 11.97 -17.77 -11.82
C HIS A 326 11.99 -16.27 -12.14
N ILE A 327 13.09 -15.57 -11.83
CA ILE A 327 13.20 -14.12 -12.00
C ILE A 327 14.43 -13.75 -12.84
N GLU A 328 14.37 -12.60 -13.49
CA GLU A 328 15.55 -11.82 -13.88
C GLU A 328 15.95 -11.00 -12.64
N ILE A 329 17.23 -10.97 -12.31
CA ILE A 329 17.75 -10.27 -11.13
C ILE A 329 19.05 -9.55 -11.47
N GLN A 330 19.20 -8.35 -10.94
CA GLN A 330 20.41 -7.53 -11.03
C GLN A 330 20.63 -6.86 -9.67
N GLU A 331 21.83 -7.01 -9.13
CA GLU A 331 22.25 -6.29 -7.93
C GLU A 331 22.50 -4.82 -8.26
N GLU A 332 22.08 -3.93 -7.37
CA GLU A 332 22.19 -2.48 -7.54
C GLU A 332 22.51 -1.79 -6.22
N ASP A 333 23.18 -0.66 -6.31
CA ASP A 333 23.46 0.17 -5.13
C ASP A 333 22.17 0.71 -4.50
N VAL A 334 22.02 0.54 -3.19
CA VAL A 334 20.84 0.97 -2.42
C VAL A 334 20.59 2.46 -2.54
N ASN A 335 21.65 3.30 -2.50
CA ASN A 335 21.51 4.76 -2.62
C ASN A 335 21.04 5.16 -4.02
N SER A 336 21.51 4.47 -5.05
CA SER A 336 21.07 4.65 -6.44
C SER A 336 19.58 4.35 -6.58
N LEU A 337 19.10 3.23 -6.01
CA LEU A 337 17.69 2.88 -6.00
C LEU A 337 16.83 3.90 -5.24
N VAL A 338 17.31 4.45 -4.11
CA VAL A 338 16.61 5.48 -3.34
C VAL A 338 16.54 6.79 -4.11
N THR A 339 17.66 7.25 -4.64
CA THR A 339 17.76 8.57 -5.31
C THR A 339 16.89 8.63 -6.56
N GLU A 340 16.92 7.58 -7.37
CA GLU A 340 16.25 7.60 -8.68
C GLU A 340 14.78 7.16 -8.63
N ASN A 341 14.43 6.18 -7.79
CA ASN A 341 13.07 5.63 -7.72
C ASN A 341 12.42 5.74 -6.36
N GLY A 342 13.22 5.81 -5.31
CA GLY A 342 12.80 5.56 -3.95
C GLY A 342 12.63 6.79 -3.09
N VAL A 343 12.38 7.98 -3.64
CA VAL A 343 12.16 9.21 -2.85
C VAL A 343 11.19 8.98 -1.69
N MET A 344 10.14 8.16 -1.91
CA MET A 344 9.16 7.80 -0.89
C MET A 344 9.66 6.74 0.11
N VAL A 345 10.85 6.17 -0.08
CA VAL A 345 11.49 5.31 0.94
C VAL A 345 11.74 6.13 2.19
N CYS A 346 12.38 7.30 2.04
CA CYS A 346 12.79 8.17 3.14
C CYS A 346 11.79 9.30 3.44
N ASN A 347 11.00 9.72 2.45
CA ASN A 347 10.15 10.89 2.56
C ASN A 347 8.67 10.54 2.72
N SER A 348 8.00 11.19 3.67
CA SER A 348 6.54 11.18 3.75
C SER A 348 5.92 12.04 2.65
N ALA A 349 4.73 11.64 2.17
CA ALA A 349 3.95 12.49 1.29
C ALA A 349 3.46 13.73 2.04
N LYS A 350 3.60 14.91 1.42
CA LYS A 350 3.03 16.13 1.97
C LYS A 350 1.54 16.17 1.66
N PRO A 351 0.65 16.27 2.65
CA PRO A 351 -0.77 16.31 2.41
C PRO A 351 -1.16 17.58 1.64
N HIS A 352 -2.15 17.45 0.76
CA HIS A 352 -2.68 18.60 0.04
C HIS A 352 -3.27 19.62 1.02
N PRO A 353 -3.06 20.96 0.84
CA PRO A 353 -3.55 21.97 1.77
C PRO A 353 -5.07 21.92 2.02
N ARG A 354 -5.84 21.53 1.00
CA ARG A 354 -7.31 21.40 1.07
C ARG A 354 -7.78 19.96 1.36
N ARG A 355 -6.95 19.11 1.98
CA ARG A 355 -7.29 17.72 2.30
C ARG A 355 -8.52 17.62 3.22
N ALA A 356 -8.57 18.44 4.29
CA ALA A 356 -9.69 18.43 5.23
C ALA A 356 -11.00 18.84 4.55
N GLU A 357 -10.96 19.89 3.74
CA GLU A 357 -12.11 20.32 2.95
C GLU A 357 -12.62 19.24 1.98
N PHE A 358 -11.71 18.49 1.36
CA PHE A 358 -12.09 17.37 0.49
C PHE A 358 -12.91 16.31 1.24
N TYR A 359 -12.50 15.91 2.44
CA TYR A 359 -13.25 14.92 3.21
C TYR A 359 -14.61 15.43 3.67
N LEU A 360 -14.72 16.69 4.07
CA LEU A 360 -16.01 17.34 4.37
C LEU A 360 -16.93 17.35 3.14
N LEU A 361 -16.39 17.62 1.95
CA LEU A 361 -17.16 17.56 0.71
C LEU A 361 -17.57 16.13 0.35
N ALA A 362 -16.67 15.16 0.53
CA ALA A 362 -16.91 13.75 0.20
C ALA A 362 -17.95 13.07 1.13
N GLU A 363 -18.27 13.66 2.27
CA GLU A 363 -19.37 13.24 3.14
C GLU A 363 -20.73 13.52 2.49
N HIS A 364 -20.85 14.64 1.76
CA HIS A 364 -22.11 15.15 1.24
C HIS A 364 -22.26 15.01 -0.28
N TYR A 365 -21.17 14.85 -1.02
CA TYR A 365 -21.15 14.78 -2.48
C TYR A 365 -20.50 13.49 -2.97
N PRO A 366 -20.89 13.00 -4.17
CA PRO A 366 -20.10 11.97 -4.85
C PRO A 366 -18.64 12.39 -5.02
N ILE A 367 -17.74 11.41 -5.01
CA ILE A 367 -16.29 11.67 -5.01
C ILE A 367 -15.80 12.54 -6.18
N ASP A 368 -16.42 12.44 -7.35
CA ASP A 368 -16.04 13.24 -8.53
C ASP A 368 -16.44 14.72 -8.35
N GLU A 369 -17.59 15.01 -7.76
CA GLU A 369 -18.02 16.36 -7.44
C GLU A 369 -17.16 16.97 -6.34
N ALA A 370 -16.92 16.22 -5.25
CA ALA A 370 -16.05 16.64 -4.17
C ALA A 370 -14.65 16.98 -4.68
N LEU A 371 -14.06 16.11 -5.52
CA LEU A 371 -12.75 16.33 -6.08
C LEU A 371 -12.72 17.54 -7.03
N ASN A 372 -13.73 17.69 -7.89
CA ASN A 372 -13.76 18.82 -8.83
C ASN A 372 -13.81 20.19 -8.14
N LYS A 373 -14.33 20.27 -6.91
CA LYS A 373 -14.28 21.51 -6.10
C LYS A 373 -12.86 21.80 -5.56
N ILE A 374 -12.01 20.78 -5.39
CA ILE A 374 -10.66 20.90 -4.85
C ILE A 374 -9.61 20.98 -5.97
N GLU A 375 -9.66 20.03 -6.91
CA GLU A 375 -8.68 19.83 -7.98
C GLU A 375 -9.40 19.40 -9.27
N PRO A 376 -9.97 20.34 -10.04
CA PRO A 376 -10.84 20.03 -11.18
C PRO A 376 -10.13 19.24 -12.26
N ILE A 377 -10.87 18.35 -12.93
CA ILE A 377 -10.42 17.62 -14.11
C ILE A 377 -10.60 18.53 -15.33
N THR A 378 -9.49 19.01 -15.89
CA THR A 378 -9.50 19.99 -16.99
C THR A 378 -9.83 19.33 -18.33
N LEU A 379 -10.23 20.14 -19.30
CA LEU A 379 -10.41 19.69 -20.69
C LEU A 379 -9.09 19.12 -21.27
N LYS A 380 -7.96 19.75 -20.92
CA LYS A 380 -6.62 19.27 -21.30
C LYS A 380 -6.37 17.86 -20.76
N ASP A 381 -6.74 17.57 -19.50
CA ASP A 381 -6.59 16.22 -18.92
C ASP A 381 -7.39 15.18 -19.71
N LYS A 382 -8.63 15.52 -20.09
CA LYS A 382 -9.50 14.63 -20.89
C LYS A 382 -8.93 14.38 -22.31
N ILE A 383 -8.39 15.41 -22.96
CA ILE A 383 -7.76 15.27 -24.27
C ILE A 383 -6.52 14.38 -24.20
N ILE A 384 -5.62 14.62 -23.22
CA ILE A 384 -4.42 13.81 -23.01
C ILE A 384 -4.81 12.35 -22.72
N GLU A 385 -5.87 12.12 -21.93
CA GLU A 385 -6.32 10.75 -21.65
C GLU A 385 -6.84 10.03 -22.91
N LYS A 386 -7.62 10.71 -23.73
CA LYS A 386 -8.11 10.16 -25.02
C LYS A 386 -6.95 9.83 -25.98
N SER A 387 -5.93 10.68 -26.04
CA SER A 387 -4.78 10.46 -26.93
C SER A 387 -3.90 9.28 -26.53
N LYS A 388 -3.86 8.87 -25.25
CA LYS A 388 -3.06 7.74 -24.77
C LYS A 388 -3.36 6.44 -25.52
N ARG A 389 -4.63 6.16 -25.78
CA ARG A 389 -5.04 4.94 -26.48
C ARG A 389 -4.47 4.89 -27.90
N PHE A 390 -4.47 6.03 -28.58
CA PHE A 390 -3.89 6.17 -29.91
C PHE A 390 -2.37 6.00 -29.86
N LEU A 391 -1.69 6.74 -28.98
CA LEU A 391 -0.23 6.69 -28.82
C LEU A 391 0.27 5.28 -28.42
N PHE A 392 -0.50 4.54 -27.63
CA PHE A 392 -0.14 3.18 -27.29
C PHE A 392 -0.26 2.24 -28.49
N LYS A 393 -1.36 2.32 -29.26
CA LYS A 393 -1.58 1.49 -30.46
C LYS A 393 -0.54 1.72 -31.55
N THR A 394 -0.02 2.95 -31.67
CA THR A 394 1.00 3.32 -32.67
C THR A 394 2.44 3.13 -32.17
N GLY A 395 2.63 2.64 -30.91
CA GLY A 395 3.95 2.51 -30.30
C GLY A 395 4.62 3.84 -29.90
N LEU A 396 3.97 4.98 -30.13
CA LEU A 396 4.52 6.32 -29.87
C LEU A 396 4.43 6.76 -28.40
N ILE A 397 3.79 5.98 -27.53
CA ILE A 397 3.58 6.36 -26.13
C ILE A 397 4.91 6.56 -25.37
N THR A 398 5.93 5.76 -25.68
CA THR A 398 7.26 5.85 -25.07
C THR A 398 7.97 7.14 -25.51
N VAL A 399 7.90 7.47 -26.82
CA VAL A 399 8.48 8.71 -27.38
C VAL A 399 7.81 9.94 -26.77
N ALA A 400 6.48 9.96 -26.73
CA ALA A 400 5.71 11.06 -26.14
C ALA A 400 6.04 11.27 -24.64
N ARG A 401 6.40 10.20 -23.93
CA ARG A 401 6.82 10.27 -22.52
C ARG A 401 8.19 10.95 -22.37
N HIS A 402 9.17 10.60 -23.18
CA HIS A 402 10.50 11.21 -23.14
C HIS A 402 10.44 12.71 -23.44
N LEU A 403 9.65 13.11 -24.43
CA LEU A 403 9.44 14.53 -24.78
C LEU A 403 8.78 15.33 -23.63
N ASN A 404 7.90 14.69 -22.85
CA ASN A 404 7.27 15.33 -21.67
C ASN A 404 8.19 15.40 -20.44
N LYS A 405 9.17 14.50 -20.29
CA LYS A 405 10.18 14.57 -19.20
C LYS A 405 11.17 15.71 -19.44
N GLY A 406 11.62 15.95 -20.66
CA GLY A 406 12.50 17.06 -21.00
C GLY A 406 11.92 18.44 -20.63
N LYS A 407 10.62 18.65 -20.83
CA LYS A 407 9.92 19.90 -20.45
C LYS A 407 9.76 20.12 -18.95
N LYS A 408 9.91 19.08 -18.09
CA LYS A 408 9.83 19.22 -16.62
C LYS A 408 11.15 19.63 -15.99
N VAL A 409 12.27 19.37 -16.64
CA VAL A 409 13.61 19.75 -16.11
C VAL A 409 13.84 21.25 -16.30
N GLU A 410 13.37 21.86 -17.39
CA GLU A 410 13.52 23.31 -17.64
C GLU A 410 12.68 24.22 -16.71
N VAL A 411 11.63 23.70 -16.05
CA VAL A 411 10.76 24.52 -15.18
C VAL A 411 11.24 24.56 -13.72
N VAL A 412 12.19 23.71 -13.34
CA VAL A 412 12.71 23.63 -11.95
C VAL A 412 13.97 24.51 -11.73
N GLU A 413 14.66 24.93 -12.80
CA GLU A 413 15.83 25.79 -12.69
C GLU A 413 15.53 27.31 -12.69
N ASN A 414 14.26 27.72 -12.83
CA ASN A 414 13.87 29.13 -12.88
C ASN A 414 12.77 29.52 -11.87
N LYS A 415 12.83 29.01 -10.62
CA LYS A 415 12.07 29.62 -9.50
C LYS A 415 12.75 29.37 -8.16
#